data_dfe35d21cdd361321840b68d180376d6
#
_entry.id   dfe35d21cdd361321840b68d180376d6
#
_cell.length_a   1.000
_cell.length_b   1.000
_cell.length_c   1.000
_cell.angle_alpha   90.00
_cell.angle_beta   90.00
_cell.angle_gamma   90.00
#
_symmetry.space_group_name_H-M   'P 1'
#
loop_
_entity.id
_entity.type
_entity.pdbx_description
1 polymer ?
#
loop_
_entity_poly.entity_id
_entity_poly.type
_entity_poly.pdbx_seq_one_letter_code
_entity_poly.pdbx_strand_id
1 'polypeptide(L)'
;MKKAIAMILLGVMSLSLLTGCGKKEETPAVSDTAQETSISAPEEVPVSEPETPEVPEGMARSYLTGEWIDEAIANQRPLAVMLGNTKIATPQYGITDADVIYEAAVEGQETRLMAIFQDYANLEKVMSIRSCRHYYVHWALEFDAIYAHYGQAKYAVEILSQDYVNNLSGLDGGVEKVMYKRDSDRKAPHNAYTTGEGIVAGIAYKGYETQHAADYSGHYKFVEDDNQQLFLQGGTPAAVVEPGYLVNKPWFVYDSETGLYKRFQNGAAQTDGNNGKQVEVKNIIIQICEWNRMSSEDEYLNMETMKGGSGYYITNGTAIPVTWKKDSLQSPTRYYKEDGSEIQLNQGKTWVCVTEDTYADKIAFYPSEEEYANR
;
A
#
# COMPACT_ATOMS: atom_id res chain seq x y z
N MET A 1 40.48 30.23 25.28
CA MET A 1 41.71 30.90 24.81
C MET A 1 41.92 30.53 23.33
N LYS A 2 42.08 31.58 22.49
CA LYS A 2 42.64 31.65 21.14
C LYS A 2 41.87 30.90 20.04
N LYS A 3 41.03 31.53 19.18
CA LYS A 3 41.30 32.44 18.03
C LYS A 3 42.10 31.71 16.95
N ALA A 4 41.62 31.59 15.81
CA ALA A 4 41.27 32.34 14.61
C ALA A 4 41.99 31.63 13.45
N ILE A 5 41.76 31.70 12.17
CA ILE A 5 41.48 32.79 11.23
C ILE A 5 41.08 32.15 9.88
N ALA A 6 40.19 32.82 9.16
CA ALA A 6 39.79 32.59 7.77
C ALA A 6 40.93 32.92 6.78
N MET A 7 40.86 32.32 5.58
CA MET A 7 41.45 32.95 4.39
C MET A 7 40.63 32.62 3.14
N ILE A 8 40.13 33.69 2.57
CA ILE A 8 39.50 33.85 1.25
C ILE A 8 40.61 33.95 0.19
N LEU A 9 40.44 33.31 -0.95
CA LEU A 9 41.20 33.70 -2.16
C LEU A 9 40.25 33.63 -3.39
N LEU A 10 39.96 34.83 -3.89
CA LEU A 10 39.46 35.11 -5.22
C LEU A 10 40.58 34.88 -6.25
N GLY A 11 40.23 34.40 -7.41
CA GLY A 11 41.08 34.29 -8.59
C GLY A 11 40.30 34.43 -9.88
N VAL A 12 40.40 35.59 -10.44
CA VAL A 12 39.96 36.31 -11.62
C VAL A 12 40.24 35.62 -12.95
N MET A 13 39.26 35.69 -13.84
CA MET A 13 39.20 35.87 -15.30
C MET A 13 40.49 35.77 -16.13
N SER A 14 40.40 35.07 -17.27
CA SER A 14 41.02 35.55 -18.53
C SER A 14 40.25 35.04 -19.75
N LEU A 15 39.77 36.00 -20.50
CA LEU A 15 39.18 35.97 -21.83
C LEU A 15 40.31 36.00 -22.86
N SER A 16 40.29 35.13 -23.87
CA SER A 16 41.20 35.28 -25.04
C SER A 16 40.42 35.05 -26.33
N LEU A 17 40.16 36.14 -27.00
CA LEU A 17 39.78 36.24 -28.42
C LEU A 17 41.04 36.10 -29.28
N LEU A 18 41.01 35.30 -30.32
CA LEU A 18 41.91 35.42 -31.47
C LEU A 18 41.13 35.20 -32.76
N THR A 19 41.02 36.27 -33.51
CA THR A 19 40.66 36.41 -34.91
C THR A 19 41.82 35.96 -35.79
N GLY A 20 41.54 35.29 -36.89
CA GLY A 20 42.50 34.96 -37.94
C GLY A 20 41.81 34.85 -39.30
N CYS A 21 42.09 35.89 -40.12
CA CYS A 21 41.62 36.14 -41.50
C CYS A 21 42.43 35.38 -42.55
N GLY A 22 41.77 34.93 -43.65
CA GLY A 22 42.39 35.04 -45.00
C GLY A 22 42.75 33.76 -45.72
N LYS A 23 42.12 33.38 -46.80
CA LYS A 23 42.43 33.69 -48.19
C LYS A 23 41.48 32.99 -49.18
N LYS A 24 41.06 33.82 -50.16
CA LYS A 24 40.38 33.40 -51.38
C LYS A 24 41.34 32.63 -52.32
N GLU A 25 40.80 31.63 -53.04
CA GLU A 25 41.20 31.31 -54.37
C GLU A 25 39.97 30.96 -55.24
N GLU A 26 40.01 31.49 -56.50
CA GLU A 26 38.93 31.48 -57.47
C GLU A 26 38.94 30.27 -58.37
N THR A 27 37.74 29.76 -58.67
CA THR A 27 37.11 29.23 -59.91
C THR A 27 37.88 28.30 -60.87
N PRO A 28 37.17 27.38 -61.62
CA PRO A 28 36.24 27.80 -62.66
C PRO A 28 34.87 27.05 -62.70
N ALA A 29 33.92 27.70 -63.38
CA ALA A 29 32.58 27.33 -63.69
C ALA A 29 32.50 26.17 -64.71
N VAL A 30 31.60 25.22 -64.48
CA VAL A 30 30.96 24.42 -65.52
C VAL A 30 29.46 24.43 -65.28
N SER A 31 28.77 24.91 -66.31
CA SER A 31 27.31 24.87 -66.42
C SER A 31 26.84 23.45 -66.65
N ASP A 32 25.86 23.00 -65.89
CA ASP A 32 24.89 22.04 -66.44
C ASP A 32 23.55 22.10 -65.72
N THR A 33 22.55 22.01 -66.48
CA THR A 33 21.13 22.12 -66.22
C THR A 33 20.67 20.99 -65.30
N ALA A 34 20.13 21.34 -64.12
CA ALA A 34 19.45 20.36 -63.27
C ALA A 34 18.03 20.86 -62.94
N GLN A 35 17.08 19.98 -63.26
CA GLN A 35 15.66 20.09 -62.93
C GLN A 35 15.45 20.29 -61.43
N GLU A 36 14.63 21.29 -61.09
CA GLU A 36 14.05 21.46 -59.77
C GLU A 36 13.09 20.30 -59.48
N THR A 37 13.52 19.38 -58.65
CA THR A 37 12.61 18.43 -57.96
C THR A 37 12.24 19.12 -56.65
N SER A 38 11.03 19.61 -56.55
CA SER A 38 10.44 20.10 -55.32
C SER A 38 10.27 18.92 -54.34
N ILE A 39 11.10 18.86 -53.31
CA ILE A 39 10.91 17.99 -52.17
C ILE A 39 9.91 18.72 -51.27
N SER A 40 8.66 18.26 -51.27
CA SER A 40 7.67 18.68 -50.28
C SER A 40 8.16 18.27 -48.90
N ALA A 41 8.14 19.24 -47.95
CA ALA A 41 8.39 18.97 -46.54
C ALA A 41 7.45 17.86 -46.01
N PRO A 42 7.91 17.00 -45.10
CA PRO A 42 7.04 16.05 -44.45
C PRO A 42 5.90 16.79 -43.71
N GLU A 43 4.69 16.44 -44.03
CA GLU A 43 3.50 16.89 -43.32
C GLU A 43 3.64 16.47 -41.85
N GLU A 44 3.69 17.44 -40.92
CA GLU A 44 3.67 17.15 -39.49
C GLU A 44 2.34 16.47 -39.17
N VAL A 45 2.41 15.18 -38.86
CA VAL A 45 1.30 14.45 -38.29
C VAL A 45 1.01 15.09 -36.93
N PRO A 46 -0.19 15.61 -36.69
CA PRO A 46 -0.52 16.16 -35.39
C PRO A 46 -0.35 15.05 -34.35
N VAL A 47 0.54 15.25 -33.41
CA VAL A 47 0.65 14.43 -32.21
C VAL A 47 -0.64 14.68 -31.44
N SER A 48 -1.55 13.70 -31.45
CA SER A 48 -2.74 13.75 -30.61
C SER A 48 -2.25 13.85 -29.15
N GLU A 49 -2.66 14.90 -28.45
CA GLU A 49 -2.52 14.95 -26.99
C GLU A 49 -3.13 13.68 -26.42
N PRO A 50 -2.50 13.07 -25.39
CA PRO A 50 -3.08 11.88 -24.73
C PRO A 50 -4.49 12.26 -24.24
N GLU A 51 -5.50 11.55 -24.73
CA GLU A 51 -6.88 11.72 -24.26
C GLU A 51 -6.89 11.47 -22.76
N THR A 52 -7.25 12.48 -21.98
CA THR A 52 -7.51 12.34 -20.55
C THR A 52 -8.68 11.35 -20.42
N PRO A 53 -8.57 10.27 -19.63
CA PRO A 53 -9.66 9.33 -19.47
C PRO A 53 -10.94 10.08 -19.06
N GLU A 54 -12.05 9.84 -19.78
CA GLU A 54 -13.33 10.43 -19.40
C GLU A 54 -13.74 9.91 -18.03
N VAL A 55 -14.00 10.83 -17.11
CA VAL A 55 -14.51 10.50 -15.76
C VAL A 55 -15.95 10.01 -15.92
N PRO A 56 -16.28 8.76 -15.54
CA PRO A 56 -17.65 8.28 -15.59
C PRO A 56 -18.57 9.14 -14.70
N GLU A 57 -19.79 9.41 -15.17
CA GLU A 57 -20.74 10.25 -14.44
C GLU A 57 -21.04 9.67 -13.05
N GLY A 58 -20.95 10.49 -11.99
CA GLY A 58 -21.19 10.10 -10.60
C GLY A 58 -20.10 9.23 -9.96
N MET A 59 -18.93 9.10 -10.60
CA MET A 59 -17.81 8.30 -10.13
C MET A 59 -16.59 9.17 -9.81
N ALA A 60 -15.78 8.69 -8.88
CA ALA A 60 -14.47 9.27 -8.59
C ALA A 60 -13.45 8.16 -8.29
N ARG A 61 -12.16 8.48 -8.31
CA ARG A 61 -11.10 7.51 -8.00
C ARG A 61 -11.03 7.22 -6.52
N SER A 62 -11.00 5.93 -6.15
CA SER A 62 -10.73 5.50 -4.79
C SER A 62 -9.29 5.81 -4.40
N TYR A 63 -9.10 6.43 -3.24
CA TYR A 63 -7.76 6.61 -2.64
C TYR A 63 -7.11 5.28 -2.19
N LEU A 64 -7.91 4.21 -2.04
CA LEU A 64 -7.42 2.90 -1.57
C LEU A 64 -7.06 1.94 -2.70
N THR A 65 -7.77 2.00 -3.83
CA THR A 65 -7.61 1.04 -4.93
C THR A 65 -7.30 1.67 -6.29
N GLY A 66 -7.47 2.99 -6.43
CA GLY A 66 -7.36 3.68 -7.72
C GLY A 66 -8.51 3.38 -8.69
N GLU A 67 -9.43 2.47 -8.36
CA GLU A 67 -10.58 2.11 -9.17
C GLU A 67 -11.68 3.18 -9.09
N TRP A 68 -12.60 3.19 -10.05
CA TRP A 68 -13.78 4.03 -10.02
C TRP A 68 -14.77 3.54 -8.97
N ILE A 69 -15.19 4.44 -8.09
CA ILE A 69 -16.19 4.20 -7.05
C ILE A 69 -17.25 5.32 -7.09
N ASP A 70 -18.36 5.12 -6.41
CA ASP A 70 -19.40 6.14 -6.24
C ASP A 70 -18.79 7.42 -5.62
N GLU A 71 -18.99 8.56 -6.27
CA GLU A 71 -18.50 9.87 -5.84
C GLU A 71 -18.95 10.20 -4.41
N ALA A 72 -20.13 9.72 -4.00
CA ALA A 72 -20.66 9.96 -2.66
C ALA A 72 -19.77 9.41 -1.52
N ILE A 73 -18.99 8.36 -1.80
CA ILE A 73 -18.07 7.74 -0.81
C ILE A 73 -16.59 7.97 -1.11
N ALA A 74 -16.25 8.58 -2.25
CA ALA A 74 -14.86 8.71 -2.68
C ALA A 74 -14.00 9.52 -1.71
N ASN A 75 -14.55 10.59 -1.10
CA ASN A 75 -13.87 11.39 -0.09
C ASN A 75 -14.13 10.92 1.35
N GLN A 76 -14.82 9.78 1.52
CA GLN A 76 -15.09 9.24 2.86
C GLN A 76 -13.81 8.71 3.50
N ARG A 77 -13.57 9.05 4.77
CA ARG A 77 -12.51 8.44 5.59
C ARG A 77 -12.77 6.95 5.73
N PRO A 78 -11.79 6.08 5.43
CA PRO A 78 -12.03 4.64 5.49
C PRO A 78 -12.12 4.13 6.93
N LEU A 79 -12.68 2.93 7.08
CA LEU A 79 -12.67 2.20 8.35
C LEU A 79 -11.53 1.17 8.33
N ALA A 80 -10.66 1.20 9.33
CA ALA A 80 -9.64 0.19 9.57
C ALA A 80 -10.04 -0.73 10.73
N VAL A 81 -10.19 -2.04 10.50
CA VAL A 81 -10.68 -3.01 11.48
C VAL A 81 -9.62 -4.06 11.82
N MET A 82 -9.34 -4.25 13.10
CA MET A 82 -8.44 -5.31 13.56
C MET A 82 -9.09 -6.69 13.49
N LEU A 83 -8.51 -7.63 12.76
CA LEU A 83 -8.99 -9.00 12.62
C LEU A 83 -7.99 -10.02 13.13
N GLY A 84 -8.50 -11.10 13.74
CA GLY A 84 -7.71 -12.26 14.09
C GLY A 84 -7.31 -13.07 12.86
N ASN A 85 -6.09 -13.62 12.87
CA ASN A 85 -5.58 -14.47 11.79
C ASN A 85 -5.09 -15.85 12.25
N THR A 86 -5.41 -16.23 13.47
CA THR A 86 -5.16 -17.59 13.97
C THR A 86 -6.11 -18.58 13.29
N LYS A 87 -5.75 -19.85 13.27
CA LYS A 87 -6.58 -20.91 12.66
C LYS A 87 -8.02 -20.94 13.21
N ILE A 88 -8.23 -20.60 14.49
CA ILE A 88 -9.56 -20.55 15.12
C ILE A 88 -10.36 -19.32 14.65
N ALA A 89 -9.67 -18.24 14.25
CA ALA A 89 -10.30 -17.02 13.77
C ALA A 89 -10.74 -17.11 12.30
N THR A 90 -10.33 -18.14 11.57
CA THR A 90 -10.69 -18.36 10.16
C THR A 90 -11.95 -19.24 10.02
N PRO A 91 -12.73 -19.04 8.92
CA PRO A 91 -12.63 -17.95 7.97
C PRO A 91 -12.95 -16.60 8.62
N GLN A 92 -12.28 -15.54 8.20
CA GLN A 92 -12.72 -14.17 8.52
C GLN A 92 -14.00 -13.88 7.73
N TYR A 93 -14.83 -12.97 8.22
CA TYR A 93 -16.03 -12.50 7.52
C TYR A 93 -15.78 -11.07 7.04
N GLY A 94 -16.17 -10.75 5.82
CA GLY A 94 -16.01 -9.44 5.20
C GLY A 94 -14.59 -9.14 4.72
N ILE A 95 -13.67 -10.10 4.75
CA ILE A 95 -12.28 -9.87 4.35
C ILE A 95 -12.15 -9.64 2.83
N THR A 96 -13.06 -10.21 2.03
CA THR A 96 -13.07 -9.98 0.57
C THR A 96 -13.60 -8.61 0.18
N ASP A 97 -14.26 -7.90 1.10
CA ASP A 97 -14.75 -6.54 0.86
C ASP A 97 -13.68 -5.46 1.18
N ALA A 98 -12.59 -5.85 1.88
CA ALA A 98 -11.51 -4.95 2.18
C ALA A 98 -10.74 -4.50 0.93
N ASP A 99 -10.38 -3.21 0.88
CA ASP A 99 -9.62 -2.58 -0.20
C ASP A 99 -8.11 -2.72 0.02
N VAL A 100 -7.67 -2.53 1.29
CA VAL A 100 -6.28 -2.69 1.71
C VAL A 100 -6.24 -3.56 2.96
N ILE A 101 -5.28 -4.49 3.01
CA ILE A 101 -5.09 -5.36 4.17
C ILE A 101 -3.63 -5.29 4.60
N TYR A 102 -3.39 -4.93 5.87
CA TYR A 102 -2.10 -5.07 6.53
C TYR A 102 -2.05 -6.36 7.32
N GLU A 103 -0.95 -7.09 7.19
CA GLU A 103 -0.63 -8.25 8.01
C GLU A 103 0.72 -8.06 8.68
N ALA A 104 0.80 -8.28 9.98
CA ALA A 104 2.05 -8.25 10.74
C ALA A 104 2.01 -9.25 11.90
N ALA A 105 3.19 -9.66 12.35
CA ALA A 105 3.34 -10.50 13.53
C ALA A 105 2.85 -9.80 14.80
N VAL A 106 2.32 -10.60 15.70
CA VAL A 106 2.00 -10.28 17.09
C VAL A 106 2.69 -11.31 18.00
N GLU A 107 2.34 -11.34 19.26
CA GLU A 107 2.93 -12.28 20.23
C GLU A 107 2.85 -13.73 19.74
N GLY A 108 3.90 -14.52 20.02
CA GLY A 108 3.97 -15.93 19.62
C GLY A 108 4.18 -16.15 18.14
N GLN A 109 4.58 -15.15 17.38
CA GLN A 109 4.76 -15.19 15.93
C GLN A 109 3.46 -15.50 15.14
N GLU A 110 2.31 -15.40 15.79
CA GLU A 110 1.03 -15.35 15.10
C GLU A 110 0.89 -14.02 14.37
N THR A 111 0.09 -13.95 13.31
CA THR A 111 -0.20 -12.68 12.66
C THR A 111 -1.59 -12.16 13.02
N ARG A 112 -1.79 -10.86 12.85
CA ARG A 112 -3.09 -10.20 12.79
C ARG A 112 -3.25 -9.49 11.47
N LEU A 113 -4.51 -9.21 11.15
CA LEU A 113 -4.86 -8.41 9.99
C LEU A 113 -5.46 -7.09 10.46
N MET A 114 -5.22 -6.04 9.69
CA MET A 114 -6.00 -4.82 9.71
C MET A 114 -6.60 -4.66 8.32
N ALA A 115 -7.90 -4.81 8.22
CA ALA A 115 -8.66 -4.67 6.99
C ALA A 115 -9.20 -3.24 6.88
N ILE A 116 -8.98 -2.58 5.75
CA ILE A 116 -9.37 -1.18 5.48
C ILE A 116 -10.45 -1.17 4.41
N PHE A 117 -11.56 -0.51 4.71
CA PHE A 117 -12.76 -0.51 3.89
C PHE A 117 -13.17 0.94 3.54
N GLN A 118 -13.38 1.22 2.26
CA GLN A 118 -13.98 2.48 1.80
C GLN A 118 -15.50 2.44 1.99
N ASP A 119 -16.15 1.41 1.49
CA ASP A 119 -17.61 1.22 1.60
C ASP A 119 -17.98 0.41 2.84
N TYR A 120 -17.73 0.96 4.02
CA TYR A 120 -18.00 0.26 5.28
C TYR A 120 -19.49 0.23 5.66
N ALA A 121 -20.33 1.10 5.09
CA ALA A 121 -21.75 1.16 5.43
C ALA A 121 -22.55 -0.05 4.93
N ASN A 122 -22.09 -0.67 3.83
CA ASN A 122 -22.75 -1.79 3.18
C ASN A 122 -22.19 -3.16 3.61
N LEU A 123 -21.29 -3.21 4.59
CA LEU A 123 -20.72 -4.47 5.05
C LEU A 123 -21.75 -5.35 5.78
N GLU A 124 -21.92 -6.59 5.31
CA GLU A 124 -22.84 -7.56 5.92
C GLU A 124 -22.39 -7.93 7.34
N LYS A 125 -21.16 -8.43 7.47
CA LYS A 125 -20.55 -8.84 8.73
C LYS A 125 -19.05 -8.78 8.66
N VAL A 126 -18.40 -8.18 9.66
CA VAL A 126 -16.93 -8.18 9.82
C VAL A 126 -16.58 -8.90 11.11
N MET A 127 -15.89 -10.05 11.01
CA MET A 127 -15.51 -10.91 12.12
C MET A 127 -14.18 -11.62 11.80
N SER A 128 -13.33 -11.93 12.68
CA SER A 128 -13.24 -11.96 14.12
C SER A 128 -12.50 -10.73 14.64
N ILE A 129 -13.19 -9.76 15.21
CA ILE A 129 -12.54 -8.50 15.62
C ILE A 129 -11.67 -8.73 16.85
N ARG A 130 -10.46 -8.17 16.84
CA ARG A 130 -9.42 -8.44 17.84
C ARG A 130 -8.76 -7.20 18.40
N SER A 131 -7.89 -7.44 19.38
CA SER A 131 -7.20 -6.39 20.11
C SER A 131 -6.19 -5.66 19.25
N CYS A 132 -6.11 -4.35 19.44
CA CYS A 132 -5.14 -3.43 18.87
C CYS A 132 -3.72 -3.72 19.35
N ARG A 133 -2.74 -3.42 18.50
CA ARG A 133 -1.33 -3.17 18.82
C ARG A 133 -0.97 -1.77 18.36
N HIS A 134 -0.08 -1.07 19.05
CA HIS A 134 0.23 0.35 18.78
C HIS A 134 0.68 0.59 17.33
N TYR A 135 1.49 -0.30 16.75
CA TYR A 135 1.98 -0.15 15.37
C TYR A 135 0.86 -0.27 14.32
N TYR A 136 -0.25 -0.97 14.59
CA TYR A 136 -1.43 -0.96 13.71
C TYR A 136 -2.15 0.39 13.73
N VAL A 137 -2.11 1.11 14.87
CA VAL A 137 -2.64 2.49 14.92
C VAL A 137 -1.81 3.39 14.01
N HIS A 138 -0.48 3.22 13.98
CA HIS A 138 0.41 3.98 13.09
C HIS A 138 0.03 3.79 11.61
N TRP A 139 -0.28 2.55 11.20
CA TRP A 139 -0.71 2.28 9.82
C TRP A 139 -2.14 2.75 9.54
N ALA A 140 -3.06 2.69 10.49
CA ALA A 140 -4.40 3.24 10.32
C ALA A 140 -4.39 4.77 10.12
N LEU A 141 -3.50 5.46 10.84
CA LEU A 141 -3.33 6.92 10.73
C LEU A 141 -2.81 7.36 9.34
N GLU A 142 -2.08 6.50 8.64
CA GLU A 142 -1.60 6.76 7.27
C GLU A 142 -2.73 6.97 6.26
N PHE A 143 -3.89 6.40 6.53
CA PHE A 143 -5.09 6.48 5.72
C PHE A 143 -6.13 7.48 6.27
N ASP A 144 -5.77 8.25 7.32
CA ASP A 144 -6.75 9.05 8.07
C ASP A 144 -7.98 8.20 8.47
N ALA A 145 -7.77 6.90 8.75
CA ALA A 145 -8.85 5.95 8.98
C ALA A 145 -9.49 6.10 10.37
N ILE A 146 -10.79 5.82 10.44
CA ILE A 146 -11.47 5.54 11.71
C ILE A 146 -11.11 4.11 12.11
N TYR A 147 -10.58 3.92 13.31
CA TYR A 147 -9.95 2.66 13.72
C TYR A 147 -10.83 1.83 14.65
N ALA A 148 -11.16 0.59 14.29
CA ALA A 148 -12.04 -0.30 15.02
C ALA A 148 -11.31 -1.53 15.59
N HIS A 149 -11.47 -1.80 16.88
CA HIS A 149 -10.82 -2.92 17.56
C HIS A 149 -11.61 -3.40 18.78
N TYR A 150 -11.41 -4.65 19.17
CA TYR A 150 -12.00 -5.17 20.42
C TYR A 150 -10.89 -5.67 21.35
N GLY A 151 -10.55 -4.87 22.36
CA GLY A 151 -9.39 -5.05 23.21
C GLY A 151 -8.13 -4.34 22.69
N GLN A 152 -7.11 -4.26 23.53
CA GLN A 152 -5.85 -3.58 23.20
C GLN A 152 -4.69 -4.10 24.06
N ALA A 153 -3.47 -3.99 23.52
CA ALA A 153 -2.25 -4.14 24.30
C ALA A 153 -2.05 -2.94 25.24
N LYS A 154 -1.40 -3.15 26.39
CA LYS A 154 -1.09 -2.06 27.33
C LYS A 154 -0.30 -0.92 26.66
N TYR A 155 0.58 -1.23 25.71
CA TYR A 155 1.39 -0.26 24.97
C TYR A 155 0.62 0.52 23.90
N ALA A 156 -0.61 0.12 23.58
CA ALA A 156 -1.45 0.86 22.67
C ALA A 156 -2.34 1.92 23.38
N VAL A 157 -2.40 1.91 24.71
CA VAL A 157 -3.27 2.80 25.48
C VAL A 157 -2.91 4.27 25.22
N GLU A 158 -1.62 4.60 25.25
CA GLU A 158 -1.15 5.99 25.08
C GLU A 158 -1.52 6.54 23.70
N ILE A 159 -1.22 5.82 22.62
CA ILE A 159 -1.54 6.28 21.26
C ILE A 159 -3.05 6.35 21.03
N LEU A 160 -3.82 5.38 21.54
CA LEU A 160 -5.27 5.37 21.40
C LEU A 160 -5.97 6.51 22.19
N SER A 161 -5.31 7.14 23.16
CA SER A 161 -5.82 8.27 23.92
C SER A 161 -5.57 9.63 23.25
N GLN A 162 -4.85 9.67 22.14
CA GLN A 162 -4.57 10.92 21.44
C GLN A 162 -5.80 11.44 20.71
N ASP A 163 -6.04 12.75 20.74
CA ASP A 163 -7.22 13.40 20.15
C ASP A 163 -7.35 13.20 18.63
N TYR A 164 -6.20 12.97 17.94
CA TYR A 164 -6.16 12.71 16.50
C TYR A 164 -6.43 11.24 16.14
N VAL A 165 -6.59 10.34 17.12
CA VAL A 165 -6.90 8.92 16.90
C VAL A 165 -8.38 8.68 17.09
N ASN A 166 -9.13 8.63 16.00
CA ASN A 166 -10.53 8.28 16.02
C ASN A 166 -10.68 6.76 16.15
N ASN A 167 -10.92 6.25 17.37
CA ASN A 167 -11.02 4.81 17.59
C ASN A 167 -12.40 4.39 18.11
N LEU A 168 -12.88 3.27 17.59
CA LEU A 168 -14.12 2.58 17.97
C LEU A 168 -13.77 1.35 18.79
N SER A 169 -13.51 1.55 20.08
CA SER A 169 -13.07 0.48 20.97
C SER A 169 -14.24 -0.33 21.51
N GLY A 170 -14.18 -1.66 21.36
CA GLY A 170 -15.12 -2.57 22.04
C GLY A 170 -14.94 -2.64 23.57
N LEU A 171 -13.98 -1.89 24.15
CA LEU A 171 -13.84 -1.68 25.59
C LEU A 171 -14.57 -0.42 26.08
N ASP A 172 -15.00 0.46 25.18
CA ASP A 172 -15.91 1.57 25.46
C ASP A 172 -17.33 1.02 25.49
N GLY A 173 -17.96 0.95 26.66
CA GLY A 173 -19.29 0.35 26.84
C GLY A 173 -20.40 1.01 26.01
N GLY A 174 -20.26 2.28 25.63
CA GLY A 174 -21.18 2.96 24.74
C GLY A 174 -21.01 2.50 23.29
N VAL A 175 -19.78 2.44 22.81
CA VAL A 175 -19.44 1.93 21.47
C VAL A 175 -19.77 0.43 21.39
N GLU A 176 -19.39 -0.36 22.39
CA GLU A 176 -19.70 -1.79 22.43
C GLU A 176 -21.18 -2.06 22.20
N LYS A 177 -22.04 -1.33 22.92
CA LYS A 177 -23.49 -1.50 22.88
C LYS A 177 -24.11 -1.22 21.50
N VAL A 178 -23.61 -0.22 20.78
CA VAL A 178 -24.21 0.21 19.50
C VAL A 178 -23.57 -0.46 18.29
N MET A 179 -22.29 -0.85 18.39
CA MET A 179 -21.50 -1.32 17.25
C MET A 179 -21.23 -2.81 17.26
N TYR A 180 -20.90 -3.39 18.43
CA TYR A 180 -20.37 -4.73 18.50
C TYR A 180 -21.40 -5.76 18.95
N LYS A 181 -21.25 -6.98 18.42
CA LYS A 181 -22.03 -8.15 18.80
C LYS A 181 -21.11 -9.35 19.02
N ARG A 182 -21.63 -10.40 19.64
CA ARG A 182 -20.95 -11.68 19.84
C ARG A 182 -21.66 -12.76 19.07
N ASP A 183 -20.91 -13.46 18.23
CA ASP A 183 -21.39 -14.64 17.50
C ASP A 183 -21.43 -15.85 18.44
N SER A 184 -22.49 -16.66 18.35
CA SER A 184 -22.67 -17.87 19.17
C SER A 184 -21.84 -19.05 18.66
N ASP A 185 -21.48 -19.07 17.39
CA ASP A 185 -20.83 -20.21 16.73
C ASP A 185 -19.34 -20.28 17.03
N ARG A 186 -18.79 -19.22 17.60
CA ARG A 186 -17.40 -19.14 18.05
C ARG A 186 -17.30 -18.78 19.53
N LYS A 187 -16.22 -19.24 20.15
CA LYS A 187 -15.91 -18.85 21.54
C LYS A 187 -15.12 -17.54 21.58
N ALA A 188 -15.36 -16.76 22.66
CA ALA A 188 -14.49 -15.62 22.95
C ALA A 188 -13.03 -16.09 23.08
N PRO A 189 -12.07 -15.27 22.62
CA PRO A 189 -12.17 -13.91 22.10
C PRO A 189 -12.32 -13.83 20.57
N HIS A 190 -12.68 -14.92 19.87
CA HIS A 190 -12.71 -14.99 18.40
C HIS A 190 -14.11 -14.73 17.81
N ASN A 191 -15.06 -14.31 18.62
CA ASN A 191 -16.47 -14.18 18.26
C ASN A 191 -17.02 -12.74 18.21
N ALA A 192 -16.18 -11.74 18.40
CA ALA A 192 -16.61 -10.36 18.26
C ALA A 192 -16.78 -9.99 16.78
N TYR A 193 -17.91 -9.36 16.45
CA TYR A 193 -18.21 -8.90 15.09
C TYR A 193 -18.97 -7.58 15.10
N THR A 194 -19.03 -6.95 13.94
CA THR A 194 -19.86 -5.79 13.64
C THR A 194 -20.49 -5.94 12.25
N THR A 195 -21.38 -5.01 11.89
CA THR A 195 -22.02 -4.88 10.58
C THR A 195 -21.87 -3.43 10.10
N GLY A 196 -22.16 -3.13 8.84
CA GLY A 196 -22.16 -1.75 8.33
C GLY A 196 -23.05 -0.83 9.17
N GLU A 197 -24.26 -1.28 9.52
CA GLU A 197 -25.16 -0.55 10.42
C GLU A 197 -24.51 -0.26 11.79
N GLY A 198 -23.85 -1.26 12.37
CA GLY A 198 -23.16 -1.10 13.65
C GLY A 198 -21.99 -0.12 13.56
N ILE A 199 -21.23 -0.14 12.45
CA ILE A 199 -20.13 0.78 12.20
C ILE A 199 -20.63 2.23 12.13
N VAL A 200 -21.67 2.47 11.32
CA VAL A 200 -22.29 3.81 11.17
C VAL A 200 -22.81 4.30 12.53
N ALA A 201 -23.47 3.41 13.30
CA ALA A 201 -23.94 3.76 14.66
C ALA A 201 -22.78 4.08 15.62
N GLY A 202 -21.68 3.36 15.56
CA GLY A 202 -20.48 3.61 16.38
C GLY A 202 -19.81 4.94 16.05
N ILE A 203 -19.67 5.26 14.76
CA ILE A 203 -19.14 6.54 14.28
C ILE A 203 -20.02 7.70 14.75
N ALA A 204 -21.34 7.57 14.56
CA ALA A 204 -22.32 8.58 15.00
C ALA A 204 -22.31 8.75 16.53
N TYR A 205 -22.21 7.67 17.31
CA TYR A 205 -22.11 7.73 18.76
C TYR A 205 -20.88 8.52 19.24
N LYS A 206 -19.74 8.38 18.55
CA LYS A 206 -18.52 9.12 18.88
C LYS A 206 -18.48 10.53 18.29
N GLY A 207 -19.35 10.85 17.33
CA GLY A 207 -19.37 12.13 16.63
C GLY A 207 -18.13 12.36 15.77
N TYR A 208 -17.56 11.30 15.17
CA TYR A 208 -16.39 11.43 14.31
C TYR A 208 -16.76 11.96 12.94
N GLU A 209 -15.92 12.85 12.41
CA GLU A 209 -15.99 13.30 11.02
C GLU A 209 -15.76 12.12 10.07
N THR A 210 -16.60 12.03 9.04
CA THR A 210 -16.58 10.92 8.07
C THR A 210 -15.92 11.28 6.75
N GLN A 211 -15.58 12.54 6.52
CA GLN A 211 -14.94 13.00 5.30
C GLN A 211 -13.47 13.35 5.57
N HIS A 212 -12.61 13.10 4.60
CA HIS A 212 -11.26 13.61 4.62
C HIS A 212 -11.23 15.14 4.56
N ALA A 213 -10.16 15.73 5.09
CA ALA A 213 -9.89 17.15 4.90
C ALA A 213 -9.64 17.44 3.40
N ALA A 214 -9.90 18.70 3.00
CA ALA A 214 -9.82 19.10 1.59
C ALA A 214 -8.43 18.98 0.95
N ASP A 215 -7.38 18.88 1.77
CA ASP A 215 -5.98 18.72 1.35
C ASP A 215 -5.50 17.25 1.39
N TYR A 216 -6.38 16.30 1.69
CA TYR A 216 -6.03 14.89 1.67
C TYR A 216 -5.72 14.42 0.24
N SER A 217 -4.57 13.80 0.03
CA SER A 217 -4.07 13.41 -1.29
C SER A 217 -3.91 11.89 -1.49
N GLY A 218 -4.45 11.10 -0.56
CA GLY A 218 -4.37 9.64 -0.60
C GLY A 218 -3.04 9.06 -0.12
N HIS A 219 -3.06 7.75 0.06
CA HIS A 219 -1.90 6.98 0.55
C HIS A 219 -1.03 6.47 -0.61
N TYR A 220 -1.64 5.94 -1.67
CA TYR A 220 -0.92 5.36 -2.81
C TYR A 220 -1.02 6.25 -4.05
N LYS A 221 -0.07 6.06 -4.97
CA LYS A 221 -0.18 6.51 -6.36
C LYS A 221 -0.57 5.32 -7.22
N PHE A 222 -1.58 5.48 -8.05
CA PHE A 222 -2.05 4.44 -8.96
C PHE A 222 -1.75 4.82 -10.41
N VAL A 223 -1.74 3.80 -11.28
CA VAL A 223 -1.82 3.99 -12.72
C VAL A 223 -3.16 4.66 -13.03
N GLU A 224 -3.15 5.77 -13.76
CA GLU A 224 -4.36 6.57 -14.02
C GLU A 224 -5.21 6.03 -15.18
N ASP A 225 -4.54 5.42 -16.18
CA ASP A 225 -5.23 4.84 -17.35
C ASP A 225 -5.84 3.48 -17.03
N ASP A 226 -7.15 3.34 -17.18
CA ASP A 226 -7.90 2.11 -16.91
C ASP A 226 -7.51 0.96 -17.86
N ASN A 227 -6.98 1.29 -19.03
CA ASN A 227 -6.54 0.31 -20.03
C ASN A 227 -5.07 -0.06 -19.88
N GLN A 228 -4.33 0.62 -18.99
CA GLN A 228 -2.92 0.39 -18.77
C GLN A 228 -2.69 -0.48 -17.55
N GLN A 229 -1.92 -1.54 -17.72
CA GLN A 229 -1.38 -2.32 -16.62
C GLN A 229 0.12 -2.12 -16.51
N LEU A 230 0.59 -1.90 -15.30
CA LEU A 230 2.01 -1.82 -15.01
C LEU A 230 2.59 -3.23 -14.93
N PHE A 231 3.57 -3.51 -15.79
CA PHE A 231 4.41 -4.70 -15.74
C PHE A 231 5.82 -4.31 -15.25
N LEU A 232 6.30 -4.99 -14.21
CA LEU A 232 7.57 -4.67 -13.57
C LEU A 232 8.73 -5.23 -14.38
N GLN A 233 9.31 -4.40 -15.27
CA GLN A 233 10.40 -4.80 -16.16
C GLN A 233 11.67 -5.15 -15.38
N GLY A 234 12.32 -6.27 -15.74
CA GLY A 234 13.56 -6.72 -15.11
C GLY A 234 13.41 -7.27 -13.68
N GLY A 235 12.18 -7.39 -13.19
CA GLY A 235 11.91 -7.93 -11.86
C GLY A 235 12.07 -9.46 -11.78
N THR A 236 12.03 -9.99 -10.57
CA THR A 236 12.06 -11.42 -10.28
C THR A 236 10.68 -12.04 -10.59
N PRO A 237 10.62 -13.16 -11.35
CA PRO A 237 9.37 -13.90 -11.50
C PRO A 237 8.80 -14.33 -10.15
N ALA A 238 7.51 -14.03 -9.92
CA ALA A 238 6.82 -14.21 -8.65
C ALA A 238 5.40 -14.74 -8.85
N ALA A 239 5.28 -15.86 -9.57
CA ALA A 239 4.00 -16.55 -9.71
C ALA A 239 3.51 -17.11 -8.37
N VAL A 240 4.43 -17.49 -7.48
CA VAL A 240 4.10 -17.77 -6.06
C VAL A 240 4.97 -16.91 -5.15
N VAL A 241 4.35 -16.35 -4.09
CA VAL A 241 4.99 -15.45 -3.13
C VAL A 241 4.80 -15.98 -1.71
N GLU A 242 5.87 -16.20 -0.98
CA GLU A 242 5.87 -16.46 0.47
C GLU A 242 6.40 -15.24 1.21
N PRO A 243 5.60 -14.55 2.06
CA PRO A 243 6.04 -13.34 2.76
C PRO A 243 6.89 -13.59 4.02
N GLY A 244 7.18 -14.84 4.38
CA GLY A 244 8.14 -15.20 5.44
C GLY A 244 7.55 -15.40 6.84
N TYR A 245 6.23 -15.40 7.06
CA TYR A 245 5.63 -15.64 8.37
C TYR A 245 5.76 -17.10 8.84
N LEU A 246 6.01 -17.29 10.15
CA LEU A 246 6.40 -18.58 10.69
C LEU A 246 5.23 -19.51 11.02
N VAL A 247 4.10 -18.98 11.50
CA VAL A 247 3.01 -19.78 12.07
C VAL A 247 1.96 -20.11 11.01
N ASN A 248 1.30 -19.12 10.44
CA ASN A 248 0.24 -19.32 9.46
C ASN A 248 0.76 -19.67 8.06
N LYS A 249 2.06 -19.42 7.80
CA LYS A 249 2.78 -19.74 6.56
C LYS A 249 1.94 -19.43 5.33
N PRO A 250 1.57 -18.16 5.11
CA PRO A 250 0.75 -17.79 3.98
C PRO A 250 1.56 -17.79 2.69
N TRP A 251 0.87 -18.01 1.58
CA TRP A 251 1.41 -17.78 0.26
C TRP A 251 0.34 -17.22 -0.67
N PHE A 252 0.78 -16.59 -1.73
CA PHE A 252 -0.06 -16.05 -2.79
C PHE A 252 0.30 -16.74 -4.11
N VAL A 253 -0.72 -17.03 -4.92
CA VAL A 253 -0.56 -17.63 -6.24
C VAL A 253 -1.16 -16.70 -7.27
N TYR A 254 -0.34 -16.30 -8.25
CA TYR A 254 -0.77 -15.44 -9.35
C TYR A 254 -1.60 -16.23 -10.35
N ASP A 255 -2.79 -15.73 -10.63
CA ASP A 255 -3.67 -16.22 -11.66
C ASP A 255 -3.57 -15.30 -12.88
N SER A 256 -2.98 -15.80 -13.97
CA SER A 256 -2.76 -15.01 -15.19
C SER A 256 -4.05 -14.71 -15.98
N GLU A 257 -5.14 -15.44 -15.73
CA GLU A 257 -6.42 -15.18 -16.37
C GLU A 257 -7.13 -13.98 -15.76
N THR A 258 -7.05 -13.84 -14.43
CA THR A 258 -7.67 -12.71 -13.70
C THR A 258 -6.70 -11.56 -13.46
N GLY A 259 -5.39 -11.83 -13.50
CA GLY A 259 -4.35 -10.87 -13.13
C GLY A 259 -4.28 -10.60 -11.63
N LEU A 260 -4.84 -11.48 -10.80
CA LEU A 260 -4.90 -11.36 -9.34
C LEU A 260 -4.06 -12.43 -8.65
N TYR A 261 -3.68 -12.16 -7.40
CA TYR A 261 -3.04 -13.11 -6.51
C TYR A 261 -4.07 -13.73 -5.56
N LYS A 262 -4.28 -15.02 -5.66
CA LYS A 262 -5.10 -15.83 -4.74
C LYS A 262 -4.33 -16.12 -3.47
N ARG A 263 -4.96 -15.89 -2.32
CA ARG A 263 -4.30 -16.08 -1.03
C ARG A 263 -4.60 -17.45 -0.40
N PHE A 264 -3.56 -18.01 0.20
CA PHE A 264 -3.58 -19.25 0.97
C PHE A 264 -2.91 -19.04 2.33
N GLN A 265 -3.30 -19.83 3.34
CA GLN A 265 -2.62 -19.91 4.63
C GLN A 265 -3.02 -21.19 5.38
N ASN A 266 -2.20 -21.62 6.34
CA ASN A 266 -2.46 -22.84 7.11
C ASN A 266 -2.70 -24.09 6.24
N GLY A 267 -2.11 -24.16 5.06
CA GLY A 267 -2.22 -25.26 4.11
C GLY A 267 -3.50 -25.27 3.25
N ALA A 268 -4.30 -24.19 3.25
CA ALA A 268 -5.55 -24.10 2.49
C ALA A 268 -5.80 -22.70 1.92
N ALA A 269 -6.72 -22.59 0.96
CA ALA A 269 -7.22 -21.32 0.48
C ALA A 269 -7.82 -20.50 1.63
N GLN A 270 -7.51 -19.22 1.70
CA GLN A 270 -8.16 -18.30 2.63
C GLN A 270 -9.47 -17.82 2.00
N THR A 271 -10.57 -18.12 2.65
CA THR A 271 -11.91 -17.77 2.17
C THR A 271 -12.62 -16.81 3.11
N ASP A 272 -13.59 -16.06 2.58
CA ASP A 272 -14.48 -15.20 3.35
C ASP A 272 -15.67 -15.99 3.88
N GLY A 273 -16.03 -15.77 5.14
CA GLY A 273 -17.15 -16.45 5.79
C GLY A 273 -18.53 -15.97 5.34
N ASN A 274 -18.67 -14.78 4.76
CA ASN A 274 -19.95 -14.28 4.25
C ASN A 274 -20.35 -14.97 2.94
N ASN A 275 -19.39 -15.12 2.02
CA ASN A 275 -19.68 -15.50 0.64
C ASN A 275 -18.92 -16.73 0.14
N GLY A 276 -17.99 -17.27 0.92
CA GLY A 276 -17.17 -18.44 0.56
C GLY A 276 -16.12 -18.18 -0.52
N LYS A 277 -16.00 -16.94 -1.04
CA LYS A 277 -15.01 -16.59 -2.06
C LYS A 277 -13.60 -16.62 -1.49
N GLN A 278 -12.64 -17.02 -2.30
CA GLN A 278 -11.23 -16.92 -1.94
C GLN A 278 -10.78 -15.46 -1.94
N VAL A 279 -9.90 -15.11 -1.02
CA VAL A 279 -9.27 -13.78 -0.94
C VAL A 279 -8.32 -13.61 -2.12
N GLU A 280 -8.48 -12.51 -2.84
CA GLU A 280 -7.69 -12.15 -4.00
C GLU A 280 -7.28 -10.68 -3.92
N VAL A 281 -6.07 -10.36 -4.38
CA VAL A 281 -5.55 -8.99 -4.43
C VAL A 281 -4.77 -8.74 -5.73
N LYS A 282 -4.71 -7.49 -6.16
CA LYS A 282 -3.95 -7.07 -7.35
C LYS A 282 -2.48 -6.82 -7.02
N ASN A 283 -2.23 -6.23 -5.88
CA ASN A 283 -0.92 -5.79 -5.44
C ASN A 283 -0.53 -6.44 -4.13
N ILE A 284 0.73 -6.84 -4.02
CA ILE A 284 1.34 -7.27 -2.77
C ILE A 284 2.52 -6.34 -2.50
N ILE A 285 2.60 -5.83 -1.28
CA ILE A 285 3.78 -5.12 -0.77
C ILE A 285 4.34 -5.95 0.38
N ILE A 286 5.62 -6.28 0.35
CA ILE A 286 6.33 -6.83 1.49
C ILE A 286 7.19 -5.72 2.06
N GLN A 287 6.87 -5.27 3.27
CA GLN A 287 7.61 -4.25 4.02
C GLN A 287 8.46 -4.94 5.07
N ILE A 288 9.77 -4.97 4.87
CA ILE A 288 10.70 -5.51 5.87
C ILE A 288 10.93 -4.43 6.92
N CYS A 289 10.57 -4.76 8.16
CA CYS A 289 10.54 -3.82 9.27
C CYS A 289 11.41 -4.31 10.42
N GLU A 290 12.27 -3.45 10.95
CA GLU A 290 12.95 -3.75 12.21
C GLU A 290 11.95 -3.88 13.35
N TRP A 291 12.24 -4.77 14.29
CA TRP A 291 11.38 -5.03 15.41
C TRP A 291 12.18 -5.25 16.71
N ASN A 292 11.52 -5.10 17.84
CA ASN A 292 12.04 -5.51 19.13
C ASN A 292 10.90 -5.93 20.06
N ARG A 293 11.22 -6.54 21.19
CA ARG A 293 10.25 -6.71 22.27
C ARG A 293 10.11 -5.41 23.05
N MET A 294 8.87 -5.07 23.40
CA MET A 294 8.58 -3.89 24.23
C MET A 294 9.18 -3.99 25.63
N SER A 295 9.32 -5.20 26.17
CA SER A 295 9.86 -5.49 27.48
C SER A 295 10.44 -6.91 27.52
N SER A 296 11.37 -7.17 28.43
CA SER A 296 11.84 -8.52 28.75
C SER A 296 10.83 -9.35 29.55
N GLU A 297 9.80 -8.71 30.13
CA GLU A 297 8.82 -9.33 31.02
C GLU A 297 7.56 -9.83 30.28
N ASP A 298 7.38 -9.40 29.02
CA ASP A 298 6.23 -9.79 28.20
C ASP A 298 6.65 -10.06 26.75
N GLU A 299 5.72 -10.57 25.96
CA GLU A 299 5.94 -10.96 24.57
C GLU A 299 5.48 -9.89 23.55
N TYR A 300 5.05 -8.70 24.01
CA TYR A 300 4.57 -7.66 23.10
C TYR A 300 5.71 -7.17 22.21
N LEU A 301 5.37 -7.06 20.91
CA LEU A 301 6.30 -6.59 19.88
C LEU A 301 6.14 -5.09 19.66
N ASN A 302 7.25 -4.46 19.27
CA ASN A 302 7.30 -3.17 18.61
C ASN A 302 7.74 -3.38 17.17
N MET A 303 7.08 -2.73 16.22
CA MET A 303 7.54 -2.57 14.84
C MET A 303 8.02 -1.14 14.65
N GLU A 304 9.25 -0.96 14.15
CA GLU A 304 9.88 0.35 13.95
C GLU A 304 9.30 1.05 12.71
N THR A 305 8.01 1.36 12.75
CA THR A 305 7.22 1.89 11.62
C THR A 305 7.73 3.22 11.07
N MET A 306 8.60 3.94 11.79
CA MET A 306 9.13 5.25 11.41
C MET A 306 10.55 5.19 10.86
N LYS A 307 11.22 4.03 10.92
CA LYS A 307 12.65 3.95 10.63
C LYS A 307 12.96 3.87 9.13
N GLY A 308 12.00 3.44 8.34
CA GLY A 308 12.24 3.09 6.94
C GLY A 308 12.91 1.71 6.82
N GLY A 309 13.04 1.23 5.60
CA GLY A 309 13.63 -0.08 5.35
C GLY A 309 13.56 -0.49 3.89
N SER A 310 13.84 -1.77 3.65
CA SER A 310 13.71 -2.42 2.35
C SER A 310 12.39 -3.20 2.25
N GLY A 311 12.08 -3.68 1.06
CA GLY A 311 10.91 -4.49 0.83
C GLY A 311 10.78 -4.90 -0.64
N TYR A 312 9.58 -5.33 -1.00
CA TYR A 312 9.26 -5.72 -2.37
C TYR A 312 7.88 -5.19 -2.76
N TYR A 313 7.74 -4.76 -4.00
CA TYR A 313 6.46 -4.56 -4.65
C TYR A 313 6.23 -5.66 -5.67
N ILE A 314 5.08 -6.29 -5.62
CA ILE A 314 4.72 -7.45 -6.42
C ILE A 314 3.36 -7.21 -7.08
N THR A 315 3.31 -7.37 -8.40
CA THR A 315 2.09 -7.29 -9.21
C THR A 315 2.30 -8.03 -10.54
N ASN A 316 1.24 -8.52 -11.16
CA ASN A 316 1.28 -9.17 -12.48
C ASN A 316 2.38 -10.25 -12.60
N GLY A 317 2.52 -11.11 -11.60
CA GLY A 317 3.47 -12.24 -11.62
C GLY A 317 4.93 -11.87 -11.44
N THR A 318 5.25 -10.63 -11.04
CA THR A 318 6.64 -10.13 -10.96
C THR A 318 6.85 -9.33 -9.69
N ALA A 319 8.04 -9.45 -9.08
CA ALA A 319 8.48 -8.71 -7.90
C ALA A 319 9.68 -7.82 -8.22
N ILE A 320 9.72 -6.61 -7.67
CA ILE A 320 10.89 -5.72 -7.67
C ILE A 320 11.26 -5.33 -6.24
N PRO A 321 12.55 -5.14 -5.94
CA PRO A 321 12.97 -4.56 -4.67
C PRO A 321 12.54 -3.10 -4.59
N VAL A 322 12.20 -2.67 -3.36
CA VAL A 322 11.87 -1.29 -3.05
C VAL A 322 12.49 -0.90 -1.70
N THR A 323 12.61 0.40 -1.47
CA THR A 323 12.81 0.96 -0.13
C THR A 323 11.56 1.69 0.32
N TRP A 324 11.32 1.74 1.61
CA TRP A 324 10.19 2.49 2.15
C TRP A 324 10.64 3.53 3.17
N LYS A 325 9.85 4.61 3.27
CA LYS A 325 10.06 5.72 4.21
C LYS A 325 8.74 6.22 4.73
N LYS A 326 8.77 6.78 5.94
CA LYS A 326 7.64 7.42 6.59
C LYS A 326 8.13 8.65 7.36
N ASP A 327 7.52 9.81 7.12
CA ASP A 327 7.99 11.09 7.66
C ASP A 327 7.40 11.43 9.04
N SER A 328 6.17 10.98 9.31
CA SER A 328 5.48 11.14 10.59
C SER A 328 4.49 10.02 10.85
N LEU A 329 3.90 9.92 12.05
CA LEU A 329 2.89 8.90 12.35
C LEU A 329 1.65 8.98 11.44
N GLN A 330 1.29 10.16 10.99
CA GLN A 330 0.12 10.41 10.14
C GLN A 330 0.47 10.46 8.65
N SER A 331 1.76 10.53 8.30
CA SER A 331 2.17 10.54 6.89
C SER A 331 2.06 9.14 6.29
N PRO A 332 1.68 9.03 5.01
CA PRO A 332 1.75 7.77 4.29
C PRO A 332 3.15 7.18 4.26
N THR A 333 3.26 5.88 4.39
CA THR A 333 4.47 5.15 4.00
C THR A 333 4.62 5.21 2.48
N ARG A 334 5.78 5.69 2.00
CA ARG A 334 6.10 5.82 0.58
C ARG A 334 7.13 4.76 0.19
N TYR A 335 6.97 4.19 -0.99
CA TYR A 335 7.82 3.14 -1.52
C TYR A 335 8.55 3.63 -2.77
N TYR A 336 9.85 3.34 -2.87
CA TYR A 336 10.72 3.85 -3.92
C TYR A 336 11.48 2.72 -4.58
N LYS A 337 11.62 2.81 -5.92
CA LYS A 337 12.50 1.93 -6.70
C LYS A 337 13.96 2.26 -6.45
N GLU A 338 14.86 1.44 -7.00
CA GLU A 338 16.31 1.63 -6.91
C GLU A 338 16.78 2.96 -7.51
N ASP A 339 16.10 3.46 -8.55
CA ASP A 339 16.39 4.76 -9.18
C ASP A 339 15.88 5.96 -8.37
N GLY A 340 15.26 5.73 -7.20
CA GLY A 340 14.71 6.74 -6.33
C GLY A 340 13.32 7.25 -6.72
N SER A 341 12.73 6.77 -7.81
CA SER A 341 11.35 7.10 -8.18
C SER A 341 10.35 6.39 -7.26
N GLU A 342 9.28 7.09 -6.87
CA GLU A 342 8.18 6.49 -6.12
C GLU A 342 7.43 5.49 -7.01
N ILE A 343 7.02 4.33 -6.44
CA ILE A 343 6.25 3.35 -7.18
C ILE A 343 4.83 3.87 -7.47
N GLN A 344 4.27 3.39 -8.57
CA GLN A 344 2.82 3.41 -8.81
C GLN A 344 2.29 1.99 -8.65
N LEU A 345 1.08 1.86 -8.12
CA LEU A 345 0.38 0.59 -8.03
C LEU A 345 -0.53 0.39 -9.23
N ASN A 346 -0.75 -0.85 -9.64
CA ASN A 346 -1.90 -1.18 -10.47
C ASN A 346 -3.20 -0.93 -9.70
N GLN A 347 -4.24 -0.50 -10.40
CA GLN A 347 -5.56 -0.34 -9.79
C GLN A 347 -6.06 -1.69 -9.25
N GLY A 348 -6.64 -1.67 -8.07
CA GLY A 348 -7.14 -2.84 -7.37
C GLY A 348 -6.65 -2.97 -5.92
N LYS A 349 -7.11 -4.00 -5.25
CA LYS A 349 -6.84 -4.27 -3.84
C LYS A 349 -5.36 -4.53 -3.56
N THR A 350 -4.91 -4.12 -2.38
CA THR A 350 -3.51 -4.25 -1.95
C THR A 350 -3.39 -5.02 -0.64
N TRP A 351 -2.46 -5.99 -0.58
CA TRP A 351 -2.07 -6.66 0.65
C TRP A 351 -0.65 -6.24 1.05
N VAL A 352 -0.52 -5.67 2.24
CA VAL A 352 0.78 -5.27 2.80
C VAL A 352 1.19 -6.30 3.85
N CYS A 353 2.25 -7.05 3.55
CA CYS A 353 2.88 -7.96 4.48
C CYS A 353 4.02 -7.23 5.19
N VAL A 354 3.89 -6.99 6.50
CA VAL A 354 4.98 -6.42 7.30
C VAL A 354 5.75 -7.56 7.94
N THR A 355 6.90 -7.86 7.35
CA THR A 355 7.77 -8.96 7.78
C THR A 355 8.90 -8.41 8.65
N GLU A 356 9.13 -9.07 9.79
CA GLU A 356 10.24 -8.76 10.68
C GLU A 356 11.58 -8.95 9.94
N ASP A 357 12.52 -8.03 10.10
CA ASP A 357 13.83 -8.06 9.42
C ASP A 357 14.62 -9.34 9.70
N THR A 358 14.47 -9.92 10.88
CA THR A 358 15.05 -11.21 11.28
C THR A 358 14.53 -12.42 10.49
N TYR A 359 13.42 -12.26 9.77
CA TYR A 359 12.82 -13.30 8.93
C TYR A 359 12.79 -12.93 7.45
N ALA A 360 13.52 -11.90 7.05
CA ALA A 360 13.63 -11.48 5.65
C ALA A 360 14.19 -12.58 4.75
N ASP A 361 15.04 -13.47 5.27
CA ASP A 361 15.60 -14.65 4.59
C ASP A 361 14.55 -15.73 4.26
N LYS A 362 13.36 -15.64 4.81
CA LYS A 362 12.23 -16.56 4.56
C LYS A 362 11.26 -16.04 3.51
N ILE A 363 11.45 -14.82 3.03
CA ILE A 363 10.71 -14.29 1.89
C ILE A 363 11.18 -15.03 0.65
N ALA A 364 10.24 -15.60 -0.12
CA ALA A 364 10.56 -16.36 -1.30
C ALA A 364 9.61 -16.08 -2.46
N PHE A 365 10.18 -16.10 -3.67
CA PHE A 365 9.45 -15.96 -4.92
C PHE A 365 9.73 -17.18 -5.78
N TYR A 366 8.70 -17.73 -6.40
CA TYR A 366 8.81 -18.87 -7.29
C TYR A 366 8.20 -18.50 -8.65
N PRO A 367 8.88 -18.85 -9.75
CA PRO A 367 8.41 -18.51 -11.10
C PRO A 367 7.21 -19.35 -11.55
N SER A 368 6.89 -20.44 -10.84
CA SER A 368 5.74 -21.29 -11.12
C SER A 368 5.26 -22.05 -9.87
N GLU A 369 4.01 -22.54 -9.91
CA GLU A 369 3.47 -23.43 -8.88
C GLU A 369 4.21 -24.79 -8.84
N GLU A 370 4.75 -25.26 -9.97
CA GLU A 370 5.54 -26.48 -10.03
C GLU A 370 6.84 -26.35 -9.22
N GLU A 371 7.58 -25.24 -9.40
CA GLU A 371 8.78 -24.98 -8.61
C GLU A 371 8.48 -24.82 -7.13
N TYR A 372 7.36 -24.15 -6.81
CA TYR A 372 6.88 -24.02 -5.45
C TYR A 372 6.56 -25.38 -4.81
N ALA A 373 5.92 -26.29 -5.54
CA ALA A 373 5.59 -27.63 -5.04
C ALA A 373 6.83 -28.51 -4.80
N ASN A 374 7.92 -28.26 -5.52
CA ASN A 374 9.16 -29.04 -5.44
C ASN A 374 10.24 -28.45 -4.49
N ARG A 375 9.92 -27.39 -3.71
CA ARG A 375 10.86 -26.71 -2.78
C ARG A 375 11.22 -27.49 -1.53
#